data_ec1ed192101869aaf7ef7cae91889136
#
_entry.id   ec1ed192101869aaf7ef7cae91889136
#
_cell.length_a   1.000
_cell.length_b   1.000
_cell.length_c   1.000
_cell.angle_alpha   90.00
_cell.angle_beta   90.00
_cell.angle_gamma   90.00
#
_symmetry.space_group_name_H-M   'P 1'
#
loop_
_entity.id
_entity.type
_entity.pdbx_description
1 polymer ?
#
loop_
_entity_poly.entity_id
_entity_poly.type
_entity_poly.pdbx_seq_one_letter_code
_entity_poly.pdbx_strand_id
1 'polypeptide(L)'
;MAGSAWGYGAVILMGACVAALLGAVTEVLLLKRMRHAPQLYQLVATFGLTLALHDAMRWYFGPEEVFAPRFPGLKGAIQLGESYFPTWQLFTLALGPLVWLGLHLLLTRTLWGQRVKAATQDREMLAALGVNSAPLMLGVVMLGCGLAGLAGALQLPREPAHLQMDVNVVVETFVVVVTGGLGSIGGAFLAAVLIGVIHALGLSFFPQATLVLVFLTMAVVLVWRPQGLAGSAAHAEQRESVPVFALWPVAGWGRALFVAVFVGLTLLAWGQGDYGRSLAEDVMVMMLFGLSLQWMMALGGLVSFGHAAFFALGAYGAALAHLHWGAGLPAALAAGMALALAVALVFGALVVRSSGVYLAMLSLALAQMIWAGATQWVGLTGGDNGLIGLRLIAPESRALWDAALCVFMLLAMAGMARVARSSRGAALQAVRDAPLR
;
A
#
# COMPACT_ATOMS: atom_id res chain seq x y z
N MET A 1 18.22 -24.34 23.00
CA MET A 1 17.06 -25.12 22.50
C MET A 1 16.96 -25.23 20.97
N ALA A 2 17.68 -24.47 20.17
CA ALA A 2 17.61 -24.47 18.71
C ALA A 2 18.38 -25.59 17.98
N GLY A 3 18.92 -26.60 18.69
CA GLY A 3 19.72 -27.67 18.09
C GLY A 3 18.96 -28.92 17.65
N SER A 4 17.68 -29.02 17.99
CA SER A 4 16.86 -30.19 17.63
C SER A 4 15.71 -29.77 16.68
N ALA A 5 15.29 -30.69 15.79
CA ALA A 5 14.17 -30.47 14.88
C ALA A 5 12.87 -30.07 15.64
N TRP A 6 12.67 -30.64 16.82
CA TRP A 6 11.56 -30.32 17.71
C TRP A 6 11.59 -28.86 18.23
N GLY A 7 12.79 -28.37 18.56
CA GLY A 7 12.96 -26.99 19.03
C GLY A 7 12.58 -25.95 17.96
N TYR A 8 12.89 -26.24 16.70
CA TYR A 8 12.56 -25.34 15.59
C TYR A 8 11.05 -25.32 15.28
N GLY A 9 10.41 -26.48 15.27
CA GLY A 9 8.95 -26.58 15.14
C GLY A 9 8.23 -25.80 16.24
N ALA A 10 8.74 -25.88 17.48
CA ALA A 10 8.20 -25.10 18.61
C ALA A 10 8.39 -23.59 18.40
N VAL A 11 9.52 -23.13 17.86
CA VAL A 11 9.76 -21.71 17.56
C VAL A 11 8.78 -21.19 16.48
N ILE A 12 8.55 -21.96 15.41
CA ILE A 12 7.58 -21.60 14.36
C ILE A 12 6.17 -21.50 14.94
N LEU A 13 5.75 -22.48 15.73
CA LEU A 13 4.44 -22.47 16.39
C LEU A 13 4.32 -21.33 17.41
N MET A 14 5.38 -21.05 18.14
CA MET A 14 5.42 -19.92 19.06
C MET A 14 5.24 -18.57 18.33
N GLY A 15 5.93 -18.39 17.20
CA GLY A 15 5.75 -17.20 16.34
C GLY A 15 4.32 -17.05 15.85
N ALA A 16 3.70 -18.14 15.39
CA ALA A 16 2.30 -18.16 14.99
C ALA A 16 1.35 -17.83 16.17
N CYS A 17 1.60 -18.39 17.36
CA CYS A 17 0.79 -18.12 18.56
C CYS A 17 0.93 -16.65 19.02
N VAL A 18 2.14 -16.10 19.04
CA VAL A 18 2.38 -14.70 19.40
C VAL A 18 1.66 -13.76 18.43
N ALA A 19 1.78 -14.02 17.13
CA ALA A 19 1.08 -13.22 16.12
C ALA A 19 -0.46 -13.35 16.25
N ALA A 20 -0.99 -14.55 16.53
CA ALA A 20 -2.41 -14.74 16.79
C ALA A 20 -2.90 -13.98 18.04
N LEU A 21 -2.11 -13.95 19.11
CA LEU A 21 -2.42 -13.18 20.32
C LEU A 21 -2.38 -11.67 20.06
N LEU A 22 -1.38 -11.18 19.32
CA LEU A 22 -1.33 -9.77 18.90
C LEU A 22 -2.55 -9.41 18.05
N GLY A 23 -2.96 -10.30 17.13
CA GLY A 23 -4.20 -10.16 16.37
C GLY A 23 -5.44 -10.08 17.25
N ALA A 24 -5.53 -10.92 18.29
CA ALA A 24 -6.62 -10.87 19.26
C ALA A 24 -6.67 -9.54 20.02
N VAL A 25 -5.52 -9.05 20.48
CA VAL A 25 -5.40 -7.75 21.13
C VAL A 25 -5.83 -6.62 20.19
N THR A 26 -5.37 -6.65 18.95
CA THR A 26 -5.76 -5.68 17.92
C THR A 26 -7.26 -5.69 17.65
N GLU A 27 -7.88 -6.87 17.53
CA GLU A 27 -9.33 -6.99 17.35
C GLU A 27 -10.10 -6.39 18.52
N VAL A 28 -9.72 -6.71 19.75
CA VAL A 28 -10.45 -6.28 20.94
C VAL A 28 -10.29 -4.78 21.20
N LEU A 29 -9.08 -4.25 21.08
CA LEU A 29 -8.78 -2.86 21.41
C LEU A 29 -9.14 -1.88 20.28
N LEU A 30 -8.91 -2.26 19.03
CA LEU A 30 -9.02 -1.37 17.88
C LEU A 30 -10.21 -1.74 16.98
N LEU A 31 -10.17 -2.90 16.32
CA LEU A 31 -11.11 -3.24 15.25
C LEU A 31 -12.55 -3.34 15.76
N LYS A 32 -12.76 -3.94 16.92
CA LYS A 32 -14.09 -4.02 17.54
C LYS A 32 -14.74 -2.66 17.75
N ARG A 33 -13.96 -1.64 18.13
CA ARG A 33 -14.45 -0.27 18.35
C ARG A 33 -14.77 0.46 17.04
N MET A 34 -14.08 0.08 15.97
CA MET A 34 -14.19 0.73 14.67
C MET A 34 -15.12 0.00 13.68
N ARG A 35 -15.86 -1.01 14.13
CA ARG A 35 -16.73 -1.84 13.26
C ARG A 35 -17.83 -1.06 12.54
N HIS A 36 -18.26 0.07 13.10
CA HIS A 36 -19.26 0.96 12.49
C HIS A 36 -18.61 2.15 11.75
N ALA A 37 -17.28 2.25 11.79
CA ALA A 37 -16.56 3.28 11.05
C ALA A 37 -16.39 2.85 9.58
N PRO A 38 -16.37 3.79 8.63
CA PRO A 38 -16.06 3.52 7.23
C PRO A 38 -14.75 2.76 7.06
N GLN A 39 -14.65 1.91 6.03
CA GLN A 39 -13.48 1.05 5.79
C GLN A 39 -12.16 1.84 5.74
N LEU A 40 -12.18 3.06 5.18
CA LEU A 40 -11.02 3.95 5.15
C LEU A 40 -10.44 4.27 6.53
N TYR A 41 -11.31 4.51 7.52
CA TYR A 41 -10.84 4.79 8.89
C TYR A 41 -10.22 3.55 9.54
N GLN A 42 -10.78 2.37 9.27
CA GLN A 42 -10.20 1.10 9.73
C GLN A 42 -8.82 0.89 9.12
N LEU A 43 -8.66 1.20 7.82
CA LEU A 43 -7.39 1.07 7.11
C LEU A 43 -6.34 2.04 7.67
N VAL A 44 -6.71 3.31 7.89
CA VAL A 44 -5.80 4.30 8.51
C VAL A 44 -5.40 3.90 9.93
N ALA A 45 -6.35 3.37 10.72
CA ALA A 45 -6.07 2.93 12.08
C ALA A 45 -5.14 1.70 12.12
N THR A 46 -5.32 0.72 11.22
CA THR A 46 -4.41 -0.43 11.10
C THR A 46 -3.03 -0.01 10.61
N PHE A 47 -2.95 0.95 9.68
CA PHE A 47 -1.67 1.52 9.25
C PHE A 47 -0.96 2.26 10.40
N GLY A 48 -1.68 3.06 11.18
CA GLY A 48 -1.14 3.71 12.38
C GLY A 48 -0.63 2.70 13.41
N LEU A 49 -1.35 1.58 13.59
CA LEU A 49 -0.90 0.49 14.45
C LEU A 49 0.39 -0.16 13.91
N THR A 50 0.49 -0.38 12.59
CA THR A 50 1.70 -0.92 11.96
C THR A 50 2.91 -0.03 12.24
N LEU A 51 2.77 1.30 12.09
CA LEU A 51 3.83 2.25 12.41
C LEU A 51 4.23 2.19 13.88
N ALA A 52 3.26 2.15 14.79
CA ALA A 52 3.52 2.04 16.23
C ALA A 52 4.24 0.73 16.60
N LEU A 53 3.85 -0.38 15.98
CA LEU A 53 4.51 -1.67 16.17
C LEU A 53 5.94 -1.66 15.60
N HIS A 54 6.14 -1.05 14.42
CA HIS A 54 7.46 -0.89 13.81
C HIS A 54 8.41 -0.11 14.75
N ASP A 55 7.97 1.02 15.29
CA ASP A 55 8.76 1.80 16.24
C ASP A 55 9.02 1.05 17.54
N ALA A 56 8.02 0.32 18.07
CA ALA A 56 8.18 -0.51 19.26
C ALA A 56 9.20 -1.64 19.03
N MET A 57 9.17 -2.30 17.88
CA MET A 57 10.14 -3.34 17.51
C MET A 57 11.54 -2.76 17.37
N ARG A 58 11.68 -1.59 16.73
CA ARG A 58 12.95 -0.88 16.60
C ARG A 58 13.52 -0.48 17.97
N TRP A 59 12.68 -0.04 18.89
CA TRP A 59 13.09 0.34 20.24
C TRP A 59 13.54 -0.87 21.06
N TYR A 60 12.86 -2.01 20.92
CA TYR A 60 13.13 -3.20 21.73
C TYR A 60 14.25 -4.07 21.16
N PHE A 61 14.27 -4.33 19.85
CA PHE A 61 15.23 -5.23 19.18
C PHE A 61 16.41 -4.49 18.54
N GLY A 62 16.30 -3.17 18.35
CA GLY A 62 17.29 -2.38 17.62
C GLY A 62 17.08 -2.42 16.10
N PRO A 63 17.93 -1.70 15.35
CA PRO A 63 17.84 -1.62 13.89
C PRO A 63 18.56 -2.76 13.15
N GLU A 64 19.25 -3.64 13.87
CA GLU A 64 20.11 -4.67 13.28
C GLU A 64 19.29 -5.83 12.72
N GLU A 65 19.77 -6.40 11.61
CA GLU A 65 19.18 -7.60 11.03
C GLU A 65 19.51 -8.84 11.87
N VAL A 66 18.52 -9.69 12.11
CA VAL A 66 18.67 -10.90 12.89
C VAL A 66 18.64 -12.12 11.97
N PHE A 67 19.75 -12.85 11.93
CA PHE A 67 19.89 -14.09 11.17
C PHE A 67 19.43 -15.29 11.99
N ALA A 68 18.53 -16.09 11.44
CA ALA A 68 18.14 -17.34 12.04
C ALA A 68 19.03 -18.50 11.52
N PRO A 69 19.44 -19.43 12.38
CA PRO A 69 20.18 -20.60 11.95
C PRO A 69 19.29 -21.51 11.07
N ARG A 70 19.87 -22.18 10.08
CA ARG A 70 19.14 -23.12 9.22
C ARG A 70 18.58 -24.28 10.02
N PHE A 71 17.42 -24.77 9.62
CA PHE A 71 16.69 -25.87 10.28
C PHE A 71 17.53 -27.15 10.39
N PRO A 72 17.73 -27.71 11.58
CA PRO A 72 18.43 -29.01 11.75
C PRO A 72 17.60 -30.11 11.06
N GLY A 73 18.21 -30.87 10.16
CA GLY A 73 17.54 -31.91 9.37
C GLY A 73 17.07 -31.46 7.96
N LEU A 74 16.97 -30.15 7.68
CA LEU A 74 16.68 -29.63 6.34
C LEU A 74 17.81 -28.74 5.81
N LYS A 75 19.05 -28.99 6.26
CA LYS A 75 20.27 -28.28 5.83
C LYS A 75 20.81 -28.76 4.49
N GLY A 76 20.32 -29.90 4.01
CA GLY A 76 20.78 -30.55 2.78
C GLY A 76 20.22 -29.90 1.53
N ALA A 77 20.72 -30.35 0.38
CA ALA A 77 20.13 -30.11 -0.93
C ALA A 77 19.87 -31.47 -1.60
N ILE A 78 18.76 -31.58 -2.29
CA ILE A 78 18.42 -32.76 -3.09
C ILE A 78 18.79 -32.42 -4.54
N GLN A 79 19.57 -33.30 -5.16
CA GLN A 79 19.89 -33.18 -6.58
C GLN A 79 18.70 -33.68 -7.42
N LEU A 80 18.09 -32.76 -8.17
CA LEU A 80 17.07 -33.10 -9.16
C LEU A 80 17.63 -32.76 -10.55
N GLY A 81 18.08 -33.78 -11.27
CA GLY A 81 18.79 -33.60 -12.52
C GLY A 81 20.16 -32.92 -12.31
N GLU A 82 20.41 -31.81 -13.03
CA GLU A 82 21.66 -31.04 -12.90
C GLU A 82 21.61 -29.95 -11.83
N SER A 83 20.47 -29.71 -11.20
CA SER A 83 20.28 -28.63 -10.24
C SER A 83 20.13 -29.13 -8.81
N TYR A 84 20.68 -28.36 -7.85
CA TYR A 84 20.58 -28.64 -6.41
C TYR A 84 19.46 -27.80 -5.82
N PHE A 85 18.44 -28.46 -5.24
CA PHE A 85 17.33 -27.78 -4.57
C PHE A 85 17.50 -27.90 -3.05
N PRO A 86 17.53 -26.76 -2.31
CA PRO A 86 17.58 -26.81 -0.85
C PRO A 86 16.34 -27.51 -0.29
N THR A 87 16.55 -28.45 0.63
CA THR A 87 15.46 -29.24 1.23
C THR A 87 14.42 -28.36 1.95
N TRP A 88 14.86 -27.23 2.50
CA TRP A 88 13.96 -26.24 3.10
C TRP A 88 12.96 -25.67 2.11
N GLN A 89 13.39 -25.34 0.89
CA GLN A 89 12.50 -24.80 -0.14
C GLN A 89 11.45 -25.83 -0.59
N LEU A 90 11.84 -27.09 -0.70
CA LEU A 90 10.90 -28.18 -1.02
C LEU A 90 9.88 -28.40 0.11
N PHE A 91 10.31 -28.29 1.35
CA PHE A 91 9.41 -28.36 2.50
C PHE A 91 8.39 -27.20 2.50
N THR A 92 8.84 -25.96 2.29
CA THR A 92 7.93 -24.80 2.23
C THR A 92 7.00 -24.87 1.02
N LEU A 93 7.48 -25.38 -0.13
CA LEU A 93 6.67 -25.61 -1.31
C LEU A 93 5.54 -26.63 -1.05
N ALA A 94 5.81 -27.69 -0.31
CA ALA A 94 4.78 -28.69 0.06
C ALA A 94 3.81 -28.15 1.13
N LEU A 95 4.29 -27.30 2.03
CA LEU A 95 3.49 -26.74 3.10
C LEU A 95 2.42 -25.78 2.60
N GLY A 96 2.68 -25.01 1.53
CA GLY A 96 1.72 -24.08 0.94
C GLY A 96 0.38 -24.73 0.56
N PRO A 97 0.37 -25.76 -0.30
CA PRO A 97 -0.83 -26.51 -0.65
C PRO A 97 -1.51 -27.18 0.55
N LEU A 98 -0.73 -27.64 1.54
CA LEU A 98 -1.26 -28.28 2.74
C LEU A 98 -2.01 -27.27 3.62
N VAL A 99 -1.46 -26.07 3.83
CA VAL A 99 -2.12 -24.98 4.55
C VAL A 99 -3.38 -24.53 3.80
N TRP A 100 -3.30 -24.39 2.48
CA TRP A 100 -4.46 -24.08 1.64
C TRP A 100 -5.58 -25.13 1.79
N LEU A 101 -5.23 -26.42 1.72
CA LEU A 101 -6.18 -27.52 1.88
C LEU A 101 -6.81 -27.49 3.28
N GLY A 102 -6.01 -27.29 4.32
CA GLY A 102 -6.46 -27.16 5.69
C GLY A 102 -7.48 -26.02 5.87
N LEU A 103 -7.17 -24.84 5.32
CA LEU A 103 -8.08 -23.69 5.33
C LEU A 103 -9.35 -23.96 4.52
N HIS A 104 -9.21 -24.57 3.35
CA HIS A 104 -10.34 -24.92 2.52
C HIS A 104 -11.29 -25.89 3.25
N LEU A 105 -10.78 -26.93 3.86
CA LEU A 105 -11.56 -27.88 4.65
C LEU A 105 -12.16 -27.22 5.90
N LEU A 106 -11.40 -26.40 6.60
CA LEU A 106 -11.90 -25.64 7.76
C LEU A 106 -13.11 -24.78 7.41
N LEU A 107 -13.05 -24.03 6.29
CA LEU A 107 -14.12 -23.11 5.90
C LEU A 107 -15.30 -23.80 5.18
N THR A 108 -15.09 -24.96 4.55
CA THR A 108 -16.17 -25.63 3.79
C THR A 108 -16.81 -26.76 4.55
N ARG A 109 -16.07 -27.46 5.42
CA ARG A 109 -16.55 -28.68 6.08
C ARG A 109 -16.88 -28.49 7.56
N THR A 110 -16.49 -27.37 8.22
CA THR A 110 -16.80 -27.16 9.63
C THR A 110 -17.95 -26.19 9.83
N LEU A 111 -18.69 -26.36 10.94
CA LEU A 111 -19.76 -25.45 11.36
C LEU A 111 -19.24 -24.03 11.62
N TRP A 112 -18.00 -23.92 12.14
CA TRP A 112 -17.36 -22.63 12.36
C TRP A 112 -17.14 -21.89 11.03
N GLY A 113 -16.59 -22.57 10.01
CA GLY A 113 -16.38 -21.98 8.69
C GLY A 113 -17.67 -21.56 8.00
N GLN A 114 -18.73 -22.37 8.12
CA GLN A 114 -20.06 -22.02 7.57
C GLN A 114 -20.63 -20.78 8.25
N ARG A 115 -20.53 -20.66 9.59
CA ARG A 115 -20.93 -19.46 10.34
C ARG A 115 -20.11 -18.22 9.95
N VAL A 116 -18.81 -18.38 9.74
CA VAL A 116 -17.95 -17.28 9.24
C VAL A 116 -18.43 -16.81 7.89
N LYS A 117 -18.68 -17.71 6.93
CA LYS A 117 -19.23 -17.35 5.61
C LYS A 117 -20.58 -16.66 5.70
N ALA A 118 -21.48 -17.14 6.55
CA ALA A 118 -22.77 -16.50 6.77
C ALA A 118 -22.61 -15.09 7.36
N ALA A 119 -21.68 -14.91 8.32
CA ALA A 119 -21.39 -13.60 8.92
C ALA A 119 -20.81 -12.57 7.93
N THR A 120 -20.15 -13.02 6.85
CA THR A 120 -19.66 -12.12 5.80
C THR A 120 -20.74 -11.73 4.80
N GLN A 121 -21.80 -12.53 4.65
CA GLN A 121 -22.91 -12.21 3.76
C GLN A 121 -23.95 -11.32 4.45
N ASP A 122 -24.44 -11.74 5.60
CA ASP A 122 -25.41 -10.97 6.40
C ASP A 122 -25.19 -11.20 7.89
N ARG A 123 -24.60 -10.19 8.52
CA ARG A 123 -24.29 -10.24 9.94
C ARG A 123 -25.51 -10.04 10.84
N GLU A 124 -26.47 -9.23 10.41
CA GLU A 124 -27.67 -8.91 11.17
C GLU A 124 -28.60 -10.13 11.19
N MET A 125 -28.77 -10.78 10.07
CA MET A 125 -29.53 -12.02 9.96
C MET A 125 -28.93 -13.12 10.83
N LEU A 126 -27.57 -13.26 10.81
CA LEU A 126 -26.90 -14.26 11.65
C LEU A 126 -27.10 -14.00 13.15
N ALA A 127 -27.10 -12.72 13.55
CA ALA A 127 -27.38 -12.33 14.94
C ALA A 127 -28.85 -12.61 15.32
N ALA A 128 -29.79 -12.39 14.40
CA ALA A 128 -31.21 -12.73 14.59
C ALA A 128 -31.43 -14.23 14.80
N LEU A 129 -30.59 -15.07 14.19
CA LEU A 129 -30.58 -16.53 14.42
C LEU A 129 -29.89 -16.95 15.74
N GLY A 130 -29.53 -15.99 16.59
CA GLY A 130 -28.92 -16.23 17.91
C GLY A 130 -27.43 -16.52 17.90
N VAL A 131 -26.75 -16.35 16.77
CA VAL A 131 -25.30 -16.59 16.68
C VAL A 131 -24.52 -15.32 17.00
N ASN A 132 -23.72 -15.36 18.05
CA ASN A 132 -22.84 -14.24 18.40
C ASN A 132 -21.70 -14.12 17.38
N SER A 133 -21.66 -13.00 16.64
CA SER A 133 -20.64 -12.74 15.63
C SER A 133 -19.29 -12.29 16.21
N ALA A 134 -19.24 -11.83 17.48
CA ALA A 134 -18.00 -11.30 18.07
C ALA A 134 -16.90 -12.37 18.22
N PRO A 135 -17.13 -13.57 18.78
CA PRO A 135 -16.12 -14.61 18.86
C PRO A 135 -15.75 -15.18 17.48
N LEU A 136 -16.67 -15.14 16.51
CA LEU A 136 -16.34 -15.55 15.12
C LEU A 136 -15.31 -14.60 14.50
N MET A 137 -15.51 -13.29 14.59
CA MET A 137 -14.57 -12.30 14.08
C MET A 137 -13.22 -12.37 14.78
N LEU A 138 -13.22 -12.51 16.11
CA LEU A 138 -11.98 -12.71 16.87
C LEU A 138 -11.21 -13.94 16.36
N GLY A 139 -11.91 -15.07 16.16
CA GLY A 139 -11.30 -16.30 15.65
C GLY A 139 -10.73 -16.13 14.23
N VAL A 140 -11.40 -15.38 13.36
CA VAL A 140 -10.93 -15.09 12.01
C VAL A 140 -9.65 -14.25 12.04
N VAL A 141 -9.62 -13.17 12.86
CA VAL A 141 -8.44 -12.31 12.99
C VAL A 141 -7.27 -13.09 13.61
N MET A 142 -7.51 -13.87 14.66
CA MET A 142 -6.48 -14.72 15.27
C MET A 142 -5.90 -15.73 14.27
N LEU A 143 -6.76 -16.37 13.47
CA LEU A 143 -6.34 -17.33 12.45
C LEU A 143 -5.50 -16.63 11.38
N GLY A 144 -5.93 -15.48 10.87
CA GLY A 144 -5.22 -14.71 9.86
C GLY A 144 -3.84 -14.25 10.35
N CYS A 145 -3.79 -13.62 11.52
CA CYS A 145 -2.52 -13.19 12.12
C CYS A 145 -1.62 -14.38 12.48
N GLY A 146 -2.19 -15.48 12.96
CA GLY A 146 -1.42 -16.69 13.25
C GLY A 146 -0.79 -17.31 12.01
N LEU A 147 -1.51 -17.35 10.89
CA LEU A 147 -0.97 -17.80 9.61
C LEU A 147 0.10 -16.85 9.06
N ALA A 148 -0.07 -15.55 9.23
CA ALA A 148 0.96 -14.57 8.87
C ALA A 148 2.23 -14.75 9.71
N GLY A 149 2.09 -14.96 11.04
CA GLY A 149 3.21 -15.27 11.91
C GLY A 149 3.92 -16.60 11.57
N LEU A 150 3.14 -17.61 11.18
CA LEU A 150 3.68 -18.86 10.67
C LEU A 150 4.48 -18.66 9.39
N ALA A 151 3.95 -17.89 8.43
CA ALA A 151 4.64 -17.58 7.19
C ALA A 151 5.94 -16.78 7.43
N GLY A 152 5.92 -15.78 8.31
CA GLY A 152 7.11 -15.02 8.71
C GLY A 152 8.18 -15.90 9.35
N ALA A 153 7.81 -16.81 10.26
CA ALA A 153 8.74 -17.75 10.87
C ALA A 153 9.35 -18.73 9.86
N LEU A 154 8.60 -19.11 8.83
CA LEU A 154 9.07 -19.95 7.73
C LEU A 154 10.01 -19.22 6.76
N GLN A 155 9.96 -17.90 6.70
CA GLN A 155 10.83 -17.09 5.83
C GLN A 155 12.23 -16.91 6.43
N LEU A 156 12.37 -16.94 7.76
CA LEU A 156 13.62 -16.67 8.47
C LEU A 156 14.87 -17.47 8.00
N PRO A 157 14.78 -18.76 7.62
CA PRO A 157 15.94 -19.47 7.08
C PRO A 157 16.41 -19.02 5.71
N ARG A 158 15.57 -18.27 4.98
CA ARG A 158 15.85 -17.73 3.65
C ARG A 158 16.36 -16.29 3.70
N GLU A 159 15.73 -15.47 4.53
CA GLU A 159 16.02 -14.04 4.66
C GLU A 159 16.16 -13.66 6.14
N PRO A 160 17.09 -12.75 6.49
CA PRO A 160 17.20 -12.24 7.85
C PRO A 160 15.94 -11.47 8.23
N ALA A 161 15.57 -11.51 9.51
CA ALA A 161 14.53 -10.64 10.01
C ALA A 161 15.04 -9.19 10.04
N HIS A 162 14.36 -8.31 9.34
CA HIS A 162 14.65 -6.87 9.29
C HIS A 162 13.35 -6.06 9.43
N LEU A 163 13.47 -4.81 9.86
CA LEU A 163 12.31 -3.99 10.21
C LEU A 163 11.36 -3.70 9.03
N GLN A 164 11.84 -3.68 7.78
CA GLN A 164 11.03 -3.37 6.60
C GLN A 164 10.40 -4.61 5.94
N MET A 165 10.58 -5.80 6.53
CA MET A 165 10.07 -7.06 5.98
C MET A 165 8.54 -7.04 5.80
N ASP A 166 7.81 -6.36 6.70
CA ASP A 166 6.37 -6.20 6.66
C ASP A 166 5.89 -5.43 5.43
N VAL A 167 6.55 -4.31 5.10
CA VAL A 167 6.17 -3.45 3.96
C VAL A 167 6.31 -4.19 2.64
N ASN A 168 7.41 -4.94 2.46
CA ASN A 168 7.66 -5.72 1.25
C ASN A 168 6.60 -6.83 1.09
N VAL A 169 6.35 -7.59 2.15
CA VAL A 169 5.38 -8.70 2.14
C VAL A 169 3.93 -8.21 1.95
N VAL A 170 3.56 -7.08 2.56
CA VAL A 170 2.21 -6.51 2.41
C VAL A 170 1.91 -6.22 0.95
N VAL A 171 2.83 -5.60 0.22
CA VAL A 171 2.64 -5.26 -1.19
C VAL A 171 2.44 -6.52 -2.05
N GLU A 172 3.31 -7.52 -1.90
CA GLU A 172 3.18 -8.80 -2.62
C GLU A 172 1.88 -9.54 -2.27
N THR A 173 1.50 -9.53 -0.99
CA THR A 173 0.26 -10.15 -0.52
C THR A 173 -0.95 -9.46 -1.14
N PHE A 174 -0.96 -8.14 -1.25
CA PHE A 174 -2.03 -7.42 -1.94
C PHE A 174 -2.14 -7.81 -3.40
N VAL A 175 -1.02 -7.94 -4.11
CA VAL A 175 -1.02 -8.40 -5.51
C VAL A 175 -1.68 -9.78 -5.62
N VAL A 176 -1.30 -10.72 -4.77
CA VAL A 176 -1.86 -12.08 -4.75
C VAL A 176 -3.36 -12.08 -4.45
N VAL A 177 -3.78 -11.39 -3.39
CA VAL A 177 -5.18 -11.39 -2.93
C VAL A 177 -6.09 -10.72 -3.95
N VAL A 178 -5.66 -9.61 -4.53
CA VAL A 178 -6.45 -8.85 -5.51
C VAL A 178 -6.52 -9.60 -6.84
N THR A 179 -5.40 -10.15 -7.31
CA THR A 179 -5.36 -10.98 -8.53
C THR A 179 -6.22 -12.24 -8.36
N GLY A 180 -6.18 -12.87 -7.19
CA GLY A 180 -6.99 -14.04 -6.86
C GLY A 180 -8.47 -13.76 -6.76
N GLY A 181 -8.83 -12.55 -6.34
CA GLY A 181 -10.19 -12.08 -6.08
C GLY A 181 -10.53 -12.09 -4.59
N LEU A 182 -10.97 -10.94 -4.10
CA LEU A 182 -11.35 -10.74 -2.70
C LEU A 182 -12.40 -11.76 -2.24
N GLY A 183 -12.14 -12.41 -1.11
CA GLY A 183 -13.02 -13.43 -0.54
C GLY A 183 -12.84 -14.83 -1.08
N SER A 184 -11.97 -15.07 -2.06
CA SER A 184 -11.71 -16.39 -2.64
C SER A 184 -10.34 -16.94 -2.22
N ILE A 185 -10.31 -17.89 -1.27
CA ILE A 185 -9.06 -18.56 -0.84
C ILE A 185 -8.46 -19.39 -1.98
N GLY A 186 -9.30 -20.05 -2.78
CA GLY A 186 -8.82 -20.79 -3.95
C GLY A 186 -8.24 -19.87 -5.02
N GLY A 187 -8.88 -18.71 -5.24
CA GLY A 187 -8.36 -17.68 -6.13
C GLY A 187 -7.00 -17.12 -5.66
N ALA A 188 -6.87 -16.82 -4.39
CA ALA A 188 -5.61 -16.34 -3.82
C ALA A 188 -4.49 -17.38 -3.98
N PHE A 189 -4.76 -18.67 -3.76
CA PHE A 189 -3.78 -19.74 -3.99
C PHE A 189 -3.36 -19.84 -5.47
N LEU A 190 -4.31 -19.82 -6.40
CA LEU A 190 -4.00 -19.83 -7.83
C LEU A 190 -3.20 -18.59 -8.27
N ALA A 191 -3.56 -17.42 -7.74
CA ALA A 191 -2.82 -16.19 -8.01
C ALA A 191 -1.40 -16.24 -7.45
N ALA A 192 -1.20 -16.79 -6.25
CA ALA A 192 0.13 -16.97 -5.67
C ALA A 192 1.02 -17.86 -6.55
N VAL A 193 0.47 -18.97 -7.05
CA VAL A 193 1.19 -19.86 -7.97
C VAL A 193 1.51 -19.14 -9.28
N LEU A 194 0.52 -18.47 -9.89
CA LEU A 194 0.71 -17.72 -11.13
C LEU A 194 1.80 -16.66 -11.00
N ILE A 195 1.73 -15.85 -9.96
CA ILE A 195 2.68 -14.76 -9.68
C ILE A 195 4.06 -15.33 -9.39
N GLY A 196 4.15 -16.40 -8.61
CA GLY A 196 5.42 -17.10 -8.34
C GLY A 196 6.08 -17.63 -9.60
N VAL A 197 5.31 -18.21 -10.53
CA VAL A 197 5.81 -18.68 -11.84
C VAL A 197 6.29 -17.50 -12.68
N ILE A 198 5.50 -16.43 -12.77
CA ILE A 198 5.89 -15.22 -13.52
C ILE A 198 7.14 -14.58 -12.94
N HIS A 199 7.23 -14.50 -11.62
CA HIS A 199 8.43 -14.00 -10.94
C HIS A 199 9.66 -14.86 -11.26
N ALA A 200 9.55 -16.19 -11.23
CA ALA A 200 10.65 -17.09 -11.57
C ALA A 200 11.07 -16.99 -13.03
N LEU A 201 10.11 -16.91 -13.97
CA LEU A 201 10.38 -16.69 -15.39
C LEU A 201 10.98 -15.29 -15.64
N GLY A 202 10.49 -14.27 -14.94
CA GLY A 202 11.03 -12.92 -15.00
C GLY A 202 12.52 -12.90 -14.60
N LEU A 203 12.88 -13.51 -13.49
CA LEU A 203 14.28 -13.64 -13.06
C LEU A 203 15.17 -14.34 -14.08
N SER A 204 14.63 -15.35 -14.78
CA SER A 204 15.38 -16.11 -15.77
C SER A 204 15.58 -15.38 -17.10
N PHE A 205 14.56 -14.67 -17.59
CA PHE A 205 14.56 -14.08 -18.94
C PHE A 205 14.73 -12.57 -18.92
N PHE A 206 14.18 -11.88 -17.91
CA PHE A 206 14.17 -10.42 -17.82
C PHE A 206 14.41 -9.95 -16.38
N PRO A 207 15.62 -10.16 -15.80
CA PRO A 207 15.92 -9.84 -14.40
C PRO A 207 15.56 -8.39 -14.03
N GLN A 208 15.84 -7.46 -14.95
CA GLN A 208 15.59 -6.02 -14.76
C GLN A 208 14.12 -5.61 -14.79
N ALA A 209 13.22 -6.49 -15.22
CA ALA A 209 11.80 -6.17 -15.33
C ALA A 209 10.92 -7.07 -14.43
N THR A 210 11.53 -7.92 -13.61
CA THR A 210 10.81 -8.95 -12.85
C THR A 210 9.72 -8.37 -11.96
N LEU A 211 10.03 -7.33 -11.19
CA LEU A 211 9.04 -6.68 -10.32
C LEU A 211 7.93 -6.01 -11.13
N VAL A 212 8.28 -5.35 -12.24
CA VAL A 212 7.29 -4.73 -13.13
C VAL A 212 6.33 -5.78 -13.70
N LEU A 213 6.84 -6.97 -14.07
CA LEU A 213 6.03 -8.07 -14.61
C LEU A 213 4.98 -8.57 -13.61
N VAL A 214 5.33 -8.65 -12.33
CA VAL A 214 4.40 -9.05 -11.26
C VAL A 214 3.23 -8.08 -11.17
N PHE A 215 3.51 -6.77 -11.08
CA PHE A 215 2.47 -5.76 -10.98
C PHE A 215 1.69 -5.58 -12.29
N LEU A 216 2.35 -5.73 -13.42
CA LEU A 216 1.71 -5.73 -14.74
C LEU A 216 0.71 -6.89 -14.85
N THR A 217 1.07 -8.08 -14.35
CA THR A 217 0.15 -9.23 -14.32
C THR A 217 -1.11 -8.91 -13.52
N MET A 218 -0.97 -8.29 -12.34
CA MET A 218 -2.12 -7.85 -11.56
C MET A 218 -2.98 -6.85 -12.36
N ALA A 219 -2.35 -5.86 -12.98
CA ALA A 219 -3.08 -4.86 -13.78
C ALA A 219 -3.84 -5.51 -14.96
N VAL A 220 -3.21 -6.43 -15.69
CA VAL A 220 -3.83 -7.17 -16.79
C VAL A 220 -5.01 -8.01 -16.32
N VAL A 221 -4.85 -8.76 -15.22
CA VAL A 221 -5.94 -9.57 -14.65
C VAL A 221 -7.11 -8.67 -14.24
N LEU A 222 -6.86 -7.54 -13.57
CA LEU A 222 -7.93 -6.63 -13.13
C LEU A 222 -8.64 -5.93 -14.31
N VAL A 223 -7.94 -5.65 -15.39
CA VAL A 223 -8.56 -5.09 -16.61
C VAL A 223 -9.47 -6.12 -17.29
N TRP A 224 -9.05 -7.40 -17.34
CA TRP A 224 -9.87 -8.48 -17.92
C TRP A 224 -10.97 -8.96 -16.99
N ARG A 225 -10.67 -9.12 -15.71
CA ARG A 225 -11.58 -9.57 -14.66
C ARG A 225 -11.46 -8.68 -13.44
N PRO A 226 -12.24 -7.60 -13.35
CA PRO A 226 -12.18 -6.67 -12.21
C PRO A 226 -12.40 -7.33 -10.85
N GLN A 227 -13.01 -8.51 -10.83
CA GLN A 227 -13.26 -9.29 -9.60
C GLN A 227 -12.09 -10.23 -9.23
N GLY A 228 -11.02 -10.26 -10.02
CA GLY A 228 -9.94 -11.23 -9.91
C GLY A 228 -10.26 -12.59 -10.56
N LEU A 229 -9.32 -13.55 -10.45
CA LEU A 229 -9.41 -14.85 -11.12
C LEU A 229 -10.62 -15.69 -10.66
N ALA A 230 -10.94 -15.67 -9.36
CA ALA A 230 -11.99 -16.46 -8.76
C ALA A 230 -12.86 -15.68 -7.76
N GLY A 231 -12.90 -14.35 -7.87
CA GLY A 231 -13.75 -13.49 -7.06
C GLY A 231 -15.22 -13.58 -7.48
N SER A 232 -16.14 -13.31 -6.56
CA SER A 232 -17.58 -13.30 -6.84
C SER A 232 -18.09 -11.86 -6.98
N ALA A 233 -19.04 -11.66 -7.92
CA ALA A 233 -19.65 -10.35 -8.18
C ALA A 233 -20.40 -9.77 -6.96
N ALA A 234 -20.86 -10.60 -6.06
CA ALA A 234 -21.61 -10.21 -4.87
C ALA A 234 -20.81 -9.28 -3.91
N HIS A 235 -19.47 -9.35 -3.92
CA HIS A 235 -18.61 -8.48 -3.11
C HIS A 235 -18.31 -7.13 -3.79
N ALA A 236 -18.60 -6.99 -5.09
CA ALA A 236 -18.38 -5.75 -5.84
C ALA A 236 -19.51 -4.72 -5.63
N GLU A 237 -20.67 -5.14 -5.15
CA GLU A 237 -21.86 -4.28 -5.05
C GLU A 237 -22.03 -3.56 -3.70
N GLN A 238 -21.26 -3.88 -2.67
CA GLN A 238 -21.24 -3.06 -1.47
C GLN A 238 -20.45 -1.76 -1.74
N ARG A 239 -21.08 -0.86 -2.50
CA ARG A 239 -20.64 0.53 -2.59
C ARG A 239 -20.85 1.15 -1.22
N GLU A 240 -19.81 1.14 -0.39
CA GLU A 240 -19.83 2.02 0.77
C GLU A 240 -20.01 3.45 0.25
N SER A 241 -21.06 4.09 0.74
CA SER A 241 -21.17 5.53 0.60
C SER A 241 -19.95 6.14 1.29
N VAL A 242 -18.99 6.63 0.49
CA VAL A 242 -17.89 7.43 1.04
C VAL A 242 -18.53 8.52 1.89
N PRO A 243 -18.14 8.67 3.17
CA PRO A 243 -18.76 9.68 4.01
C PRO A 243 -18.69 11.01 3.29
N VAL A 244 -19.84 11.64 3.12
CA VAL A 244 -19.94 12.95 2.49
C VAL A 244 -19.17 13.92 3.36
N PHE A 245 -17.94 14.22 2.98
CA PHE A 245 -17.21 15.33 3.58
C PHE A 245 -17.93 16.60 3.16
N ALA A 246 -18.88 17.05 3.99
CA ALA A 246 -19.46 18.37 3.82
C ALA A 246 -18.29 19.36 3.85
N LEU A 247 -18.05 20.04 2.74
CA LEU A 247 -17.11 21.14 2.71
C LEU A 247 -17.70 22.24 3.59
N TRP A 248 -17.39 22.20 4.87
CA TRP A 248 -17.86 23.21 5.81
C TRP A 248 -17.31 24.55 5.37
N PRO A 249 -18.16 25.55 5.17
CA PRO A 249 -17.69 26.88 4.81
C PRO A 249 -16.88 27.44 5.98
N VAL A 250 -15.55 27.34 5.87
CA VAL A 250 -14.68 27.98 6.86
C VAL A 250 -14.99 29.47 6.83
N ALA A 251 -15.34 30.03 7.98
CA ALA A 251 -15.62 31.45 8.12
C ALA A 251 -14.44 32.30 7.61
N GLY A 252 -14.70 33.49 7.12
CA GLY A 252 -13.66 34.36 6.55
C GLY A 252 -12.47 34.55 7.48
N TRP A 253 -12.74 34.72 8.77
CA TRP A 253 -11.69 34.84 9.81
C TRP A 253 -10.86 33.57 9.99
N GLY A 254 -11.47 32.38 9.87
CA GLY A 254 -10.73 31.10 9.97
C GLY A 254 -9.77 30.91 8.80
N ARG A 255 -10.12 31.37 7.60
CA ARG A 255 -9.21 31.37 6.43
C ARG A 255 -8.05 32.35 6.62
N ALA A 256 -8.34 33.55 7.11
CA ALA A 256 -7.33 34.55 7.41
C ALA A 256 -6.36 34.05 8.51
N LEU A 257 -6.90 33.44 9.57
CA LEU A 257 -6.11 32.83 10.63
C LEU A 257 -5.21 31.72 10.09
N PHE A 258 -5.73 30.82 9.27
CA PHE A 258 -4.94 29.75 8.65
C PHE A 258 -3.78 30.33 7.82
N VAL A 259 -4.05 31.30 6.95
CA VAL A 259 -3.01 31.94 6.14
C VAL A 259 -1.98 32.64 7.03
N ALA A 260 -2.43 33.35 8.05
CA ALA A 260 -1.53 34.04 8.99
C ALA A 260 -0.64 33.06 9.77
N VAL A 261 -1.20 31.97 10.26
CA VAL A 261 -0.43 30.90 10.96
C VAL A 261 0.54 30.23 10.00
N PHE A 262 0.10 29.87 8.80
CA PHE A 262 0.96 29.24 7.80
C PHE A 262 2.14 30.14 7.42
N VAL A 263 1.88 31.38 7.06
CA VAL A 263 2.92 32.35 6.71
C VAL A 263 3.83 32.63 7.94
N GLY A 264 3.25 32.79 9.12
CA GLY A 264 4.00 33.01 10.34
C GLY A 264 4.96 31.86 10.67
N LEU A 265 4.50 30.61 10.59
CA LEU A 265 5.35 29.43 10.79
C LEU A 265 6.45 29.31 9.72
N THR A 266 6.14 29.62 8.45
CA THR A 266 7.13 29.65 7.37
C THR A 266 8.21 30.69 7.63
N LEU A 267 7.83 31.91 8.01
CA LEU A 267 8.77 32.98 8.34
C LEU A 267 9.64 32.64 9.57
N LEU A 268 9.04 32.03 10.58
CA LEU A 268 9.78 31.54 11.76
C LEU A 268 10.81 30.47 11.38
N ALA A 269 10.41 29.51 10.52
CA ALA A 269 11.31 28.47 10.04
C ALA A 269 12.46 29.05 9.21
N TRP A 270 12.20 30.05 8.37
CA TRP A 270 13.25 30.77 7.63
C TRP A 270 14.24 31.49 8.53
N GLY A 271 13.80 31.99 9.67
CA GLY A 271 14.66 32.58 10.71
C GLY A 271 15.62 31.59 11.40
N GLN A 272 15.36 30.28 11.30
CA GLN A 272 16.20 29.22 11.88
C GLN A 272 17.40 28.82 10.98
N GLY A 273 17.66 29.53 9.89
CA GLY A 273 18.74 29.24 8.94
C GLY A 273 18.38 28.18 7.90
N ASP A 274 19.40 27.55 7.31
CA ASP A 274 19.22 26.64 6.16
C ASP A 274 18.44 25.37 6.50
N TYR A 275 18.59 24.85 7.72
CA TYR A 275 17.81 23.70 8.18
C TYR A 275 16.31 24.02 8.28
N GLY A 276 15.97 25.17 8.89
CA GLY A 276 14.58 25.58 9.01
C GLY A 276 13.91 25.85 7.65
N ARG A 277 14.67 26.41 6.70
CA ARG A 277 14.21 26.60 5.32
C ARG A 277 13.90 25.28 4.63
N SER A 278 14.82 24.33 4.65
CA SER A 278 14.61 23.01 4.06
C SER A 278 13.39 22.30 4.68
N LEU A 279 13.24 22.38 6.00
CA LEU A 279 12.07 21.82 6.67
C LEU A 279 10.77 22.49 6.22
N ALA A 280 10.76 23.82 6.05
CA ALA A 280 9.57 24.53 5.56
C ALA A 280 9.24 24.17 4.11
N GLU A 281 10.23 24.00 3.23
CA GLU A 281 10.07 23.53 1.87
C GLU A 281 9.43 22.12 1.85
N ASP A 282 9.96 21.18 2.62
CA ASP A 282 9.44 19.81 2.73
C ASP A 282 7.99 19.80 3.20
N VAL A 283 7.68 20.58 4.25
CA VAL A 283 6.31 20.71 4.77
C VAL A 283 5.37 21.26 3.70
N MET A 284 5.77 22.31 2.96
CA MET A 284 4.96 22.90 1.89
C MET A 284 4.68 21.89 0.76
N VAL A 285 5.70 21.16 0.34
CA VAL A 285 5.57 20.13 -0.70
C VAL A 285 4.64 19.00 -0.24
N MET A 286 4.81 18.51 1.00
CA MET A 286 3.94 17.47 1.57
C MET A 286 2.50 17.96 1.78
N MET A 287 2.30 19.22 2.15
CA MET A 287 0.96 19.81 2.23
C MET A 287 0.29 19.87 0.85
N LEU A 288 1.01 20.26 -0.20
CA LEU A 288 0.47 20.28 -1.56
C LEU A 288 0.10 18.86 -2.02
N PHE A 289 0.96 17.89 -1.76
CA PHE A 289 0.71 16.48 -2.04
C PHE A 289 -0.54 15.97 -1.30
N GLY A 290 -0.64 16.21 0.01
CA GLY A 290 -1.79 15.81 0.82
C GLY A 290 -3.10 16.50 0.38
N LEU A 291 -3.04 17.79 0.03
CA LEU A 291 -4.19 18.52 -0.50
C LEU A 291 -4.66 18.00 -1.85
N SER A 292 -3.74 17.63 -2.74
CA SER A 292 -4.08 17.06 -4.05
C SER A 292 -4.78 15.71 -3.91
N LEU A 293 -4.31 14.85 -2.99
CA LEU A 293 -4.96 13.59 -2.66
C LEU A 293 -6.33 13.81 -2.03
N GLN A 294 -6.42 14.70 -1.03
CA GLN A 294 -7.67 15.04 -0.38
C GLN A 294 -8.70 15.59 -1.37
N TRP A 295 -8.26 16.41 -2.33
CA TRP A 295 -9.13 16.98 -3.35
C TRP A 295 -9.73 15.90 -4.27
N MET A 296 -8.92 14.93 -4.67
CA MET A 296 -9.36 13.77 -5.45
C MET A 296 -10.35 12.89 -4.67
N MET A 297 -10.09 12.66 -3.39
CA MET A 297 -10.96 11.87 -2.52
C MET A 297 -12.26 12.61 -2.20
N ALA A 298 -12.20 13.90 -1.85
CA ALA A 298 -13.35 14.68 -1.42
C ALA A 298 -14.31 15.01 -2.56
N LEU A 299 -13.81 15.33 -3.74
CA LEU A 299 -14.64 15.69 -4.90
C LEU A 299 -14.99 14.49 -5.77
N GLY A 300 -13.99 13.64 -6.06
CA GLY A 300 -14.17 12.49 -6.95
C GLY A 300 -14.65 11.23 -6.26
N GLY A 301 -14.52 11.13 -4.93
CA GLY A 301 -14.76 9.88 -4.19
C GLY A 301 -13.75 8.78 -4.54
N LEU A 302 -12.64 9.12 -5.19
CA LEU A 302 -11.64 8.19 -5.68
C LEU A 302 -10.54 7.99 -4.64
N VAL A 303 -10.50 6.82 -4.03
CA VAL A 303 -9.43 6.43 -3.11
C VAL A 303 -8.25 5.92 -3.94
N SER A 304 -7.10 6.59 -3.85
CA SER A 304 -5.89 6.19 -4.57
C SER A 304 -4.73 5.93 -3.62
N PHE A 305 -4.20 4.72 -3.67
CA PHE A 305 -2.92 4.38 -3.03
C PHE A 305 -1.73 4.61 -3.96
N GLY A 306 -2.00 4.98 -5.21
CA GLY A 306 -0.99 5.24 -6.22
C GLY A 306 -0.61 6.71 -6.39
N HIS A 307 -1.11 7.61 -5.55
CA HIS A 307 -0.91 9.04 -5.71
C HIS A 307 0.59 9.43 -5.65
N ALA A 308 1.38 8.73 -4.84
CA ALA A 308 2.82 8.90 -4.74
C ALA A 308 3.57 8.61 -6.06
N ALA A 309 3.00 7.80 -6.95
CA ALA A 309 3.57 7.54 -8.27
C ALA A 309 3.67 8.80 -9.13
N PHE A 310 2.63 9.63 -9.10
CA PHE A 310 2.61 10.89 -9.86
C PHE A 310 3.58 11.91 -9.28
N PHE A 311 3.76 11.91 -7.97
CA PHE A 311 4.79 12.70 -7.30
C PHE A 311 6.19 12.28 -7.77
N ALA A 312 6.48 10.98 -7.77
CA ALA A 312 7.74 10.42 -8.25
C ALA A 312 7.98 10.74 -9.74
N LEU A 313 6.97 10.56 -10.62
CA LEU A 313 7.06 10.90 -12.03
C LEU A 313 7.35 12.38 -12.26
N GLY A 314 6.74 13.26 -11.47
CA GLY A 314 7.03 14.70 -11.51
C GLY A 314 8.49 15.00 -11.17
N ALA A 315 8.99 14.38 -10.09
CA ALA A 315 10.37 14.54 -9.63
C ALA A 315 11.39 13.99 -10.65
N TYR A 316 11.20 12.73 -11.09
CA TYR A 316 12.09 12.12 -12.10
C TYR A 316 12.04 12.85 -13.44
N GLY A 317 10.84 13.26 -13.90
CA GLY A 317 10.70 14.00 -15.15
C GLY A 317 11.43 15.34 -15.11
N ALA A 318 11.34 16.07 -14.02
CA ALA A 318 12.07 17.33 -13.84
C ALA A 318 13.59 17.10 -13.75
N ALA A 319 14.01 16.10 -12.98
CA ALA A 319 15.41 15.75 -12.82
C ALA A 319 16.07 15.32 -14.13
N LEU A 320 15.41 14.43 -14.89
CA LEU A 320 15.91 13.95 -16.19
C LEU A 320 15.97 15.08 -17.24
N ALA A 321 14.97 15.96 -17.25
CA ALA A 321 15.00 17.14 -18.15
C ALA A 321 16.18 18.05 -17.85
N HIS A 322 16.51 18.25 -16.57
CA HIS A 322 17.68 19.03 -16.19
C HIS A 322 18.99 18.33 -16.58
N LEU A 323 19.13 17.04 -16.28
CA LEU A 323 20.36 16.28 -16.53
C LEU A 323 20.65 16.08 -18.01
N HIS A 324 19.64 15.75 -18.85
CA HIS A 324 19.85 15.41 -20.25
C HIS A 324 19.75 16.61 -21.18
N TRP A 325 18.94 17.61 -20.84
CA TRP A 325 18.69 18.76 -21.71
C TRP A 325 19.18 20.09 -21.14
N GLY A 326 19.79 20.09 -19.94
CA GLY A 326 20.23 21.32 -19.30
C GLY A 326 19.05 22.26 -18.97
N ALA A 327 17.84 21.73 -18.85
CA ALA A 327 16.66 22.56 -18.67
C ALA A 327 16.74 23.38 -17.37
N GLY A 328 16.47 24.68 -17.46
CA GLY A 328 16.33 25.52 -16.28
C GLY A 328 15.10 25.13 -15.46
N LEU A 329 15.01 25.61 -14.21
CA LEU A 329 13.97 25.23 -13.25
C LEU A 329 12.54 25.26 -13.80
N PRO A 330 12.05 26.32 -14.49
CA PRO A 330 10.68 26.33 -15.01
C PRO A 330 10.43 25.27 -16.07
N ALA A 331 11.39 25.04 -16.96
CA ALA A 331 11.28 24.04 -18.02
C ALA A 331 11.37 22.61 -17.45
N ALA A 332 12.21 22.38 -16.45
CA ALA A 332 12.30 21.11 -15.74
C ALA A 332 10.99 20.78 -15.03
N LEU A 333 10.41 21.71 -14.30
CA LEU A 333 9.11 21.52 -13.63
C LEU A 333 7.99 21.26 -14.66
N ALA A 334 7.97 21.98 -15.78
CA ALA A 334 6.99 21.75 -16.85
C ALA A 334 7.14 20.33 -17.46
N ALA A 335 8.37 19.85 -17.66
CA ALA A 335 8.64 18.50 -18.15
C ALA A 335 8.16 17.43 -17.14
N GLY A 336 8.42 17.61 -15.85
CA GLY A 336 7.92 16.73 -14.79
C GLY A 336 6.40 16.68 -14.75
N MET A 337 5.73 17.84 -14.79
CA MET A 337 4.27 17.91 -14.85
C MET A 337 3.72 17.24 -16.12
N ALA A 338 4.34 17.45 -17.27
CA ALA A 338 3.92 16.84 -18.53
C ALA A 338 4.03 15.32 -18.49
N LEU A 339 5.11 14.77 -17.93
CA LEU A 339 5.28 13.33 -17.75
C LEU A 339 4.23 12.74 -16.82
N ALA A 340 4.02 13.36 -15.65
CA ALA A 340 3.01 12.93 -14.69
C ALA A 340 1.60 12.98 -15.30
N LEU A 341 1.27 14.04 -16.05
CA LEU A 341 0.01 14.19 -16.77
C LEU A 341 -0.19 13.14 -17.85
N ALA A 342 0.83 12.86 -18.67
CA ALA A 342 0.76 11.86 -19.72
C ALA A 342 0.46 10.47 -19.14
N VAL A 343 1.17 10.08 -18.08
CA VAL A 343 0.91 8.80 -17.38
C VAL A 343 -0.45 8.83 -16.72
N ALA A 344 -0.88 9.94 -16.11
CA ALA A 344 -2.19 10.07 -15.50
C ALA A 344 -3.33 9.92 -16.51
N LEU A 345 -3.20 10.41 -17.72
CA LEU A 345 -4.19 10.26 -18.79
C LEU A 345 -4.31 8.80 -19.24
N VAL A 346 -3.18 8.13 -19.48
CA VAL A 346 -3.17 6.71 -19.86
C VAL A 346 -3.76 5.85 -18.77
N PHE A 347 -3.31 6.04 -17.54
CA PHE A 347 -3.77 5.25 -16.42
C PHE A 347 -5.20 5.58 -15.99
N GLY A 348 -5.57 6.86 -16.05
CA GLY A 348 -6.93 7.31 -15.78
C GLY A 348 -7.97 6.63 -16.66
N ALA A 349 -7.65 6.43 -17.95
CA ALA A 349 -8.52 5.70 -18.87
C ALA A 349 -8.77 4.24 -18.45
N LEU A 350 -7.79 3.59 -17.82
CA LEU A 350 -7.92 2.23 -17.28
C LEU A 350 -8.70 2.24 -15.95
N VAL A 351 -8.41 3.19 -15.08
CA VAL A 351 -8.92 3.29 -13.71
C VAL A 351 -10.40 3.68 -13.65
N VAL A 352 -10.87 4.52 -14.59
CA VAL A 352 -12.29 4.96 -14.64
C VAL A 352 -13.28 3.81 -14.72
N ARG A 353 -12.84 2.63 -15.18
CA ARG A 353 -13.68 1.42 -15.25
C ARG A 353 -13.77 0.66 -13.93
N SER A 354 -12.97 1.03 -12.95
CA SER A 354 -12.88 0.37 -11.64
C SER A 354 -13.47 1.26 -10.55
N SER A 355 -14.02 0.66 -9.49
CA SER A 355 -14.62 1.40 -8.38
C SER A 355 -14.21 0.81 -7.03
N GLY A 356 -14.29 1.61 -5.95
CA GLY A 356 -14.05 1.18 -4.58
C GLY A 356 -12.64 0.62 -4.35
N VAL A 357 -12.56 -0.54 -3.70
CA VAL A 357 -11.28 -1.17 -3.33
C VAL A 357 -10.46 -1.57 -4.56
N TYR A 358 -11.10 -1.98 -5.66
CA TYR A 358 -10.39 -2.36 -6.89
C TYR A 358 -9.65 -1.18 -7.54
N LEU A 359 -10.25 0.01 -7.49
CA LEU A 359 -9.60 1.25 -7.94
C LEU A 359 -8.37 1.57 -7.08
N ALA A 360 -8.51 1.46 -5.76
CA ALA A 360 -7.42 1.68 -4.83
C ALA A 360 -6.25 0.70 -5.09
N MET A 361 -6.57 -0.58 -5.33
CA MET A 361 -5.57 -1.61 -5.60
C MET A 361 -4.90 -1.44 -6.97
N LEU A 362 -5.67 -1.06 -8.01
CA LEU A 362 -5.10 -0.80 -9.33
C LEU A 362 -4.17 0.43 -9.31
N SER A 363 -4.52 1.46 -8.52
CA SER A 363 -3.65 2.60 -8.31
C SER A 363 -2.36 2.24 -7.56
N LEU A 364 -2.43 1.32 -6.58
CA LEU A 364 -1.26 0.77 -5.91
C LEU A 364 -0.35 0.01 -6.89
N ALA A 365 -0.95 -0.80 -7.80
CA ALA A 365 -0.19 -1.49 -8.83
C ALA A 365 0.62 -0.53 -9.69
N LEU A 366 0.01 0.58 -10.12
CA LEU A 366 0.70 1.61 -10.87
C LEU A 366 1.88 2.17 -10.08
N ALA A 367 1.66 2.52 -8.80
CA ALA A 367 2.72 3.04 -7.97
C ALA A 367 3.89 2.07 -7.86
N GLN A 368 3.61 0.80 -7.69
CA GLN A 368 4.62 -0.24 -7.60
C GLN A 368 5.34 -0.48 -8.94
N MET A 369 4.62 -0.42 -10.07
CA MET A 369 5.27 -0.49 -11.39
C MET A 369 6.24 0.68 -11.63
N ILE A 370 5.86 1.89 -11.23
CA ILE A 370 6.71 3.08 -11.36
C ILE A 370 7.91 2.97 -10.42
N TRP A 371 7.68 2.56 -9.17
CA TRP A 371 8.75 2.32 -8.20
C TRP A 371 9.72 1.25 -8.70
N ALA A 372 9.22 0.10 -9.14
CA ALA A 372 10.03 -0.99 -9.68
C ALA A 372 10.82 -0.55 -10.92
N GLY A 373 10.19 0.21 -11.82
CA GLY A 373 10.87 0.79 -12.98
C GLY A 373 11.99 1.76 -12.55
N ALA A 374 11.73 2.60 -11.55
CA ALA A 374 12.71 3.55 -11.05
C ALA A 374 13.89 2.87 -10.37
N THR A 375 13.68 1.83 -9.58
CA THR A 375 14.75 1.12 -8.87
C THR A 375 15.55 0.18 -9.76
N GLN A 376 14.94 -0.40 -10.79
CA GLN A 376 15.61 -1.37 -11.66
C GLN A 376 16.28 -0.74 -12.88
N TRP A 377 15.85 0.43 -13.34
CA TRP A 377 16.42 1.09 -14.53
C TRP A 377 17.61 1.98 -14.18
N VAL A 378 18.69 1.36 -13.72
CA VAL A 378 19.92 2.06 -13.25
C VAL A 378 20.46 3.08 -14.27
N GLY A 379 20.43 2.75 -15.56
CA GLY A 379 20.97 3.64 -16.61
C GLY A 379 20.19 4.96 -16.83
N LEU A 380 18.91 5.02 -16.43
CA LEU A 380 18.07 6.20 -16.60
C LEU A 380 17.82 6.92 -15.28
N THR A 381 17.47 6.18 -14.24
CA THR A 381 17.00 6.72 -12.96
C THR A 381 18.04 6.69 -11.84
N GLY A 382 19.20 6.05 -12.09
CA GLY A 382 20.22 5.81 -11.07
C GLY A 382 19.93 4.63 -10.16
N GLY A 383 18.78 3.95 -10.33
CA GLY A 383 18.38 2.81 -9.50
C GLY A 383 18.19 3.21 -8.03
N ASP A 384 18.64 2.35 -7.12
CA ASP A 384 18.55 2.58 -5.66
C ASP A 384 19.35 3.81 -5.18
N ASN A 385 20.40 4.21 -5.92
CA ASN A 385 21.17 5.40 -5.59
C ASN A 385 20.46 6.70 -5.97
N GLY A 386 19.45 6.64 -6.83
CA GLY A 386 18.73 7.79 -7.36
C GLY A 386 19.59 8.71 -8.22
N LEU A 387 19.03 9.85 -8.60
CA LEU A 387 19.71 10.88 -9.38
C LEU A 387 20.42 11.86 -8.43
N ILE A 388 21.75 11.82 -8.44
CA ILE A 388 22.60 12.62 -7.54
C ILE A 388 23.14 13.86 -8.28
N GLY A 389 23.44 14.93 -7.54
CA GLY A 389 24.12 16.13 -8.07
C GLY A 389 23.22 17.16 -8.74
N LEU A 390 21.91 17.05 -8.56
CA LEU A 390 20.95 18.03 -9.08
C LEU A 390 21.09 19.38 -8.35
N ARG A 391 21.40 20.45 -9.08
CA ARG A 391 21.42 21.82 -8.57
C ARG A 391 20.53 22.70 -9.46
N LEU A 392 19.21 22.55 -9.32
CA LEU A 392 18.22 23.32 -10.07
C LEU A 392 18.09 24.77 -9.56
N ILE A 393 18.46 25.00 -8.31
CA ILE A 393 18.31 26.30 -7.64
C ILE A 393 19.71 26.79 -7.24
N ALA A 394 20.09 27.96 -7.76
CA ALA A 394 21.31 28.60 -7.35
C ALA A 394 21.17 29.13 -5.90
N PRO A 395 22.26 29.10 -5.07
CA PRO A 395 22.20 29.60 -3.69
C PRO A 395 21.70 31.04 -3.56
N GLU A 396 22.03 31.87 -4.54
CA GLU A 396 21.64 33.30 -4.61
C GLU A 396 20.12 33.48 -4.83
N SER A 397 19.46 32.54 -5.50
CA SER A 397 18.03 32.60 -5.79
C SER A 397 17.16 31.81 -4.80
N ARG A 398 17.73 31.22 -3.77
CA ARG A 398 17.02 30.34 -2.82
C ARG A 398 15.89 31.07 -2.09
N ALA A 399 16.12 32.28 -1.59
CA ALA A 399 15.08 33.05 -0.92
C ALA A 399 13.90 33.41 -1.85
N LEU A 400 14.20 33.67 -3.12
CA LEU A 400 13.17 33.91 -4.13
C LEU A 400 12.36 32.64 -4.42
N TRP A 401 13.04 31.50 -4.44
CA TRP A 401 12.41 30.19 -4.61
C TRP A 401 11.46 29.86 -3.45
N ASP A 402 11.91 30.05 -2.20
CA ASP A 402 11.10 29.81 -1.01
C ASP A 402 9.83 30.67 -1.01
N ALA A 403 9.98 31.95 -1.35
CA ALA A 403 8.84 32.87 -1.48
C ALA A 403 7.88 32.44 -2.62
N ALA A 404 8.44 32.04 -3.78
CA ALA A 404 7.65 31.55 -4.90
C ALA A 404 6.87 30.27 -4.55
N LEU A 405 7.50 29.33 -3.84
CA LEU A 405 6.85 28.11 -3.37
C LEU A 405 5.71 28.40 -2.40
N CYS A 406 5.93 29.31 -1.45
CA CYS A 406 4.89 29.75 -0.51
C CYS A 406 3.68 30.39 -1.24
N VAL A 407 3.94 31.29 -2.19
CA VAL A 407 2.90 31.91 -3.01
C VAL A 407 2.18 30.87 -3.86
N PHE A 408 2.91 29.98 -4.52
CA PHE A 408 2.33 28.90 -5.30
C PHE A 408 1.41 28.00 -4.47
N MET A 409 1.86 27.62 -3.25
CA MET A 409 1.05 26.85 -2.32
C MET A 409 -0.28 27.54 -1.98
N LEU A 410 -0.23 28.83 -1.63
CA LEU A 410 -1.43 29.61 -1.31
C LEU A 410 -2.38 29.73 -2.52
N LEU A 411 -1.81 29.94 -3.72
CA LEU A 411 -2.59 30.01 -4.96
C LEU A 411 -3.22 28.66 -5.32
N ALA A 412 -2.48 27.55 -5.13
CA ALA A 412 -2.99 26.20 -5.34
C ALA A 412 -4.17 25.91 -4.40
N MET A 413 -4.03 26.22 -3.12
CA MET A 413 -5.11 26.08 -2.13
C MET A 413 -6.34 26.92 -2.49
N ALA A 414 -6.13 28.18 -2.86
CA ALA A 414 -7.22 29.08 -3.27
C ALA A 414 -7.91 28.58 -4.54
N GLY A 415 -7.15 28.11 -5.52
CA GLY A 415 -7.64 27.52 -6.77
C GLY A 415 -8.48 26.27 -6.51
N MET A 416 -7.96 25.33 -5.72
CA MET A 416 -8.66 24.11 -5.32
C MET A 416 -9.98 24.45 -4.60
N ALA A 417 -9.95 25.37 -3.64
CA ALA A 417 -11.14 25.82 -2.93
C ALA A 417 -12.17 26.49 -3.84
N ARG A 418 -11.70 27.24 -4.84
CA ARG A 418 -12.58 27.89 -5.82
C ARG A 418 -13.25 26.89 -6.75
N VAL A 419 -12.50 25.91 -7.26
CA VAL A 419 -13.05 24.84 -8.11
C VAL A 419 -14.04 23.98 -7.31
N ALA A 420 -13.71 23.61 -6.07
CA ALA A 420 -14.61 22.83 -5.21
C ALA A 420 -15.98 23.49 -4.99
N ARG A 421 -16.04 24.84 -4.99
CA ARG A 421 -17.28 25.65 -4.84
C ARG A 421 -17.93 26.03 -6.17
N SER A 422 -17.32 25.68 -7.29
CA SER A 422 -17.86 25.99 -8.61
C SER A 422 -18.91 24.95 -9.03
N SER A 423 -19.65 25.26 -10.11
CA SER A 423 -20.57 24.30 -10.74
C SER A 423 -19.92 22.99 -11.15
N ARG A 424 -18.63 23.04 -11.56
CA ARG A 424 -17.84 21.83 -11.89
C ARG A 424 -17.56 20.99 -10.63
N GLY A 425 -17.23 21.61 -9.50
CA GLY A 425 -17.07 20.93 -8.23
C GLY A 425 -18.36 20.27 -7.75
N ALA A 426 -19.49 20.96 -7.89
CA ALA A 426 -20.80 20.40 -7.58
C ALA A 426 -21.16 19.22 -8.49
N ALA A 427 -20.85 19.30 -9.79
CA ALA A 427 -21.06 18.18 -10.73
C ALA A 427 -20.20 16.95 -10.37
N LEU A 428 -18.92 17.14 -9.98
CA LEU A 428 -18.07 16.06 -9.53
C LEU A 428 -18.61 15.37 -8.26
N GLN A 429 -19.10 16.17 -7.31
CA GLN A 429 -19.74 15.64 -6.09
C GLN A 429 -21.01 14.87 -6.42
N ALA A 430 -21.83 15.37 -7.34
CA ALA A 430 -23.05 14.69 -7.78
C ALA A 430 -22.74 13.32 -8.43
N VAL A 431 -21.68 13.24 -9.26
CA VAL A 431 -21.22 11.97 -9.85
C VAL A 431 -20.71 11.02 -8.77
N ARG A 432 -20.00 11.53 -7.76
CA ARG A 432 -19.55 10.73 -6.62
C ARG A 432 -20.75 10.13 -5.86
N ASP A 433 -21.76 10.95 -5.56
CA ASP A 433 -22.88 10.57 -4.71
C ASP A 433 -23.93 9.73 -5.46
N ALA A 434 -24.05 9.91 -6.79
CA ALA A 434 -24.99 9.19 -7.63
C ALA A 434 -24.40 8.78 -8.99
N PRO A 435 -23.48 7.82 -9.05
CA PRO A 435 -22.73 7.47 -10.27
C PRO A 435 -23.58 6.83 -11.38
N LEU A 436 -24.84 6.49 -11.14
CA LEU A 436 -25.76 5.84 -12.09
C LEU A 436 -26.88 6.76 -12.60
N ARG A 437 -26.81 8.06 -12.34
CA ARG A 437 -27.79 9.06 -12.84
C ARG A 437 -27.18 10.03 -13.81
#